data_baf86e459e86ba8a57c8502cb7f42a1d
#
_entry.id   baf86e459e86ba8a57c8502cb7f42a1d
#
_cell.length_a   1.000
_cell.length_b   1.000
_cell.length_c   1.000
_cell.angle_alpha   90.00
_cell.angle_beta   90.00
_cell.angle_gamma   90.00
#
_symmetry.space_group_name_H-M   'P 1'
#
loop_
_entity.id
_entity.type
_entity.pdbx_description
1 polymer ?
#
loop_
_entity_poly.entity_id
_entity_poly.type
_entity_poly.pdbx_seq_one_letter_code
_entity_poly.pdbx_strand_id
1 'polypeptide(L)'
;VFRFGSSDTDVIINFTTCFVGDFDVGVGKDPLYPVGPNTDMIHALDRLEHIEELLPEICTLDCGSLNFGDSNMLFVHTPIQLRAAAKKMQDLGVKPEMEAFEMGHLWFANQLYKEGLIDDPPLYQICLGIPWGAPANTNAMKAMADMIPKEGIWTGFGIARMQMAMVAQSVILGGNVRVGLEDNLYLKKGVLASNAQLVEKSVCIVEDIGAKFMTAAETREKLKLKKHF
;
A
#
# COMPACT_ATOMS: atom_id res chain seq x y z
N VAL A 1 -13.87 -20.48 1.57
CA VAL A 1 -14.31 -19.15 1.13
C VAL A 1 -14.85 -18.43 2.35
N PHE A 2 -14.11 -17.42 2.85
CA PHE A 2 -14.60 -16.56 3.92
C PHE A 2 -15.57 -15.55 3.29
N ARG A 3 -16.86 -15.65 3.55
CA ARG A 3 -17.80 -14.57 3.24
C ARG A 3 -17.63 -13.48 4.29
N PHE A 4 -16.96 -12.38 3.94
CA PHE A 4 -16.90 -11.15 4.75
C PHE A 4 -18.23 -10.35 4.68
N GLY A 5 -19.35 -10.99 4.51
CA GLY A 5 -20.64 -10.35 4.25
C GLY A 5 -21.46 -9.99 5.48
N SER A 6 -20.95 -10.13 6.70
CA SER A 6 -21.61 -9.64 7.92
C SER A 6 -20.60 -9.51 9.05
N SER A 7 -19.70 -8.53 8.99
CA SER A 7 -19.02 -8.13 10.21
C SER A 7 -19.98 -7.23 11.01
N ASP A 8 -20.08 -7.43 12.32
CA ASP A 8 -20.78 -6.51 13.23
C ASP A 8 -20.08 -5.14 13.34
N THR A 9 -19.09 -4.89 12.48
CA THR A 9 -18.30 -3.69 12.46
C THR A 9 -18.43 -2.97 11.12
N ASP A 10 -18.43 -1.63 11.13
CA ASP A 10 -18.49 -0.78 9.94
C ASP A 10 -17.09 -0.44 9.37
N VAL A 11 -16.13 -1.34 9.51
CA VAL A 11 -14.77 -1.13 8.99
C VAL A 11 -14.76 -1.12 7.46
N ILE A 12 -13.89 -0.31 6.88
CA ILE A 12 -13.59 -0.32 5.45
C ILE A 12 -12.60 -1.45 5.18
N ILE A 13 -12.92 -2.30 4.21
CA ILE A 13 -12.08 -3.43 3.83
C ILE A 13 -11.15 -3.00 2.70
N ASN A 14 -9.85 -3.22 2.90
CA ASN A 14 -8.81 -3.05 1.91
C ASN A 14 -8.09 -4.39 1.70
N PHE A 15 -8.06 -4.89 0.47
CA PHE A 15 -7.35 -6.12 0.13
C PHE A 15 -6.09 -5.84 -0.67
N THR A 16 -5.05 -6.63 -0.41
CA THR A 16 -3.82 -6.57 -1.20
C THR A 16 -3.98 -7.26 -2.56
N THR A 17 -3.33 -6.70 -3.58
CA THR A 17 -3.14 -7.34 -4.89
C THR A 17 -1.67 -7.63 -5.18
N CYS A 18 -0.82 -7.50 -4.17
CA CYS A 18 0.63 -7.49 -4.28
C CYS A 18 1.28 -8.86 -4.10
N PHE A 19 0.53 -9.90 -3.73
CA PHE A 19 1.07 -11.26 -3.72
C PHE A 19 1.20 -11.82 -5.15
N VAL A 20 2.02 -12.87 -5.31
CA VAL A 20 2.32 -13.54 -6.59
C VAL A 20 2.90 -12.60 -7.67
N GLY A 21 3.80 -11.72 -7.25
CA GLY A 21 4.54 -10.78 -8.10
C GLY A 21 6.04 -10.95 -8.06
N ASP A 22 6.53 -11.94 -7.34
CA ASP A 22 7.94 -12.14 -7.10
C ASP A 22 8.61 -12.95 -8.22
N PHE A 23 9.75 -12.43 -8.69
CA PHE A 23 10.58 -13.06 -9.68
C PHE A 23 11.95 -13.39 -9.06
N ASP A 24 12.23 -14.68 -8.85
CA ASP A 24 13.53 -15.18 -8.43
C ASP A 24 14.43 -15.34 -9.65
N VAL A 25 15.46 -14.50 -9.77
CA VAL A 25 16.40 -14.49 -10.91
C VAL A 25 17.28 -15.73 -10.97
N GLY A 26 17.31 -16.54 -9.92
CA GLY A 26 18.21 -17.69 -9.83
C GLY A 26 19.67 -17.31 -9.62
N VAL A 27 20.54 -18.31 -9.55
CA VAL A 27 21.99 -18.18 -9.27
C VAL A 27 22.87 -18.62 -10.44
N GLY A 28 22.31 -18.74 -11.63
CA GLY A 28 23.04 -19.14 -12.83
C GLY A 28 23.94 -18.05 -13.41
N LYS A 29 24.72 -18.39 -14.45
CA LYS A 29 25.56 -17.41 -15.18
C LYS A 29 24.73 -16.41 -15.99
N ASP A 30 23.56 -16.81 -16.45
CA ASP A 30 22.56 -15.92 -17.04
C ASP A 30 21.65 -15.39 -15.92
N PRO A 31 21.63 -14.08 -15.67
CA PRO A 31 20.87 -13.51 -14.56
C PRO A 31 19.34 -13.69 -14.68
N LEU A 32 18.86 -14.07 -15.86
CA LEU A 32 17.44 -14.31 -16.11
C LEU A 32 17.11 -15.80 -16.34
N TYR A 33 18.11 -16.69 -16.29
CA TYR A 33 17.90 -18.10 -16.55
C TYR A 33 18.94 -18.99 -15.85
N PRO A 34 18.55 -20.11 -15.23
CA PRO A 34 17.15 -20.49 -15.02
C PRO A 34 16.45 -19.58 -14.00
N VAL A 35 15.14 -19.45 -14.17
CA VAL A 35 14.29 -18.80 -13.16
C VAL A 35 14.38 -19.58 -11.85
N GLY A 36 14.57 -18.87 -10.75
CA GLY A 36 14.69 -19.50 -9.44
C GLY A 36 13.40 -20.18 -8.96
N PRO A 37 13.49 -21.13 -8.01
CA PRO A 37 12.36 -21.92 -7.56
C PRO A 37 11.30 -21.13 -6.76
N ASN A 38 11.64 -19.93 -6.30
CA ASN A 38 10.74 -19.10 -5.51
C ASN A 38 9.94 -18.09 -6.37
N THR A 39 10.02 -18.18 -7.70
CA THR A 39 9.20 -17.36 -8.59
C THR A 39 7.73 -17.79 -8.48
N ASP A 40 6.88 -16.84 -8.16
CA ASP A 40 5.42 -17.02 -8.09
C ASP A 40 4.66 -16.06 -9.03
N MET A 41 5.36 -15.41 -9.95
CA MET A 41 4.77 -14.45 -10.89
C MET A 41 3.60 -15.04 -11.69
N ILE A 42 2.45 -14.36 -11.63
CA ILE A 42 1.30 -14.60 -12.49
C ILE A 42 0.92 -13.30 -13.22
N HIS A 43 0.01 -13.41 -14.18
CA HIS A 43 -0.47 -12.27 -14.93
C HIS A 43 -1.20 -11.27 -14.02
N ALA A 44 -1.03 -9.97 -14.28
CA ALA A 44 -1.56 -8.90 -13.41
C ALA A 44 -3.08 -8.97 -13.18
N LEU A 45 -3.85 -9.43 -14.16
CA LEU A 45 -5.31 -9.57 -14.02
C LEU A 45 -5.69 -10.80 -13.18
N ASP A 46 -4.88 -11.86 -13.20
CA ASP A 46 -5.13 -13.05 -12.39
C ASP A 46 -4.92 -12.75 -10.89
N ARG A 47 -4.07 -11.75 -10.57
CA ARG A 47 -3.91 -11.23 -9.20
C ARG A 47 -5.18 -10.55 -8.67
N LEU A 48 -6.12 -10.20 -9.53
CA LEU A 48 -7.36 -9.49 -9.18
C LEU A 48 -8.59 -10.41 -9.04
N GLU A 49 -8.45 -11.72 -9.22
CA GLU A 49 -9.59 -12.64 -9.14
C GLU A 49 -10.37 -12.51 -7.82
N HIS A 50 -9.66 -12.43 -6.68
CA HIS A 50 -10.28 -12.26 -5.38
C HIS A 50 -10.93 -10.86 -5.21
N ILE A 51 -10.42 -9.84 -5.87
CA ILE A 51 -11.01 -8.49 -5.88
C ILE A 51 -12.33 -8.51 -6.67
N GLU A 52 -12.35 -9.21 -7.80
CA GLU A 52 -13.56 -9.38 -8.62
C GLU A 52 -14.64 -10.20 -7.89
N GLU A 53 -14.25 -11.23 -7.14
CA GLU A 53 -15.16 -12.07 -6.37
C GLU A 53 -15.73 -11.35 -5.14
N LEU A 54 -14.88 -10.62 -4.41
CA LEU A 54 -15.20 -10.09 -3.07
C LEU A 54 -15.58 -8.61 -3.08
N LEU A 55 -15.28 -7.86 -4.14
CA LEU A 55 -15.59 -6.45 -4.33
C LEU A 55 -15.35 -5.59 -3.07
N PRO A 56 -14.12 -5.56 -2.51
CA PRO A 56 -13.82 -4.71 -1.36
C PRO A 56 -13.99 -3.23 -1.73
N GLU A 57 -14.07 -2.36 -0.73
CA GLU A 57 -14.17 -0.92 -0.98
C GLU A 57 -12.86 -0.33 -1.52
N ILE A 58 -11.71 -0.89 -1.07
CA ILE A 58 -10.35 -0.49 -1.45
C ILE A 58 -9.53 -1.74 -1.79
N CYS A 59 -8.58 -1.62 -2.70
CA CYS A 59 -7.52 -2.61 -2.90
C CYS A 59 -6.19 -1.93 -3.20
N THR A 60 -5.06 -2.54 -2.80
CA THR A 60 -3.74 -1.97 -3.10
C THR A 60 -3.35 -2.15 -4.55
N LEU A 61 -2.54 -1.22 -5.06
CA LEU A 61 -1.90 -1.28 -6.37
C LEU A 61 -0.46 -0.79 -6.24
N ASP A 62 0.51 -1.71 -6.20
CA ASP A 62 1.93 -1.37 -6.11
C ASP A 62 2.42 -0.81 -7.43
N CYS A 63 2.77 0.48 -7.46
CA CYS A 63 2.96 1.27 -8.67
C CYS A 63 4.36 1.15 -9.29
N GLY A 64 5.06 0.02 -9.09
CA GLY A 64 6.36 -0.19 -9.72
C GLY A 64 7.03 -1.49 -9.33
N SER A 65 8.19 -1.74 -9.95
CA SER A 65 9.05 -2.88 -9.65
C SER A 65 10.17 -2.46 -8.72
N LEU A 66 10.60 -3.35 -7.84
CA LEU A 66 11.72 -3.09 -6.92
C LEU A 66 12.51 -4.37 -6.60
N ASN A 67 13.76 -4.19 -6.12
CA ASN A 67 14.49 -5.26 -5.46
C ASN A 67 13.79 -5.60 -4.14
N PHE A 68 13.56 -6.89 -3.86
CA PHE A 68 12.88 -7.31 -2.66
C PHE A 68 13.88 -7.85 -1.62
N GLY A 69 14.35 -6.95 -0.77
CA GLY A 69 15.33 -7.26 0.26
C GLY A 69 16.74 -7.60 -0.27
N ASP A 70 17.56 -8.21 0.56
CA ASP A 70 18.92 -8.68 0.25
C ASP A 70 18.90 -10.11 -0.32
N SER A 71 18.13 -10.32 -1.39
CA SER A 71 17.96 -11.62 -2.02
C SER A 71 18.02 -11.49 -3.54
N ASN A 72 17.84 -12.59 -4.26
CA ASN A 72 17.68 -12.60 -5.72
C ASN A 72 16.22 -12.32 -6.15
N MET A 73 15.37 -11.85 -5.25
CA MET A 73 13.96 -11.59 -5.51
C MET A 73 13.75 -10.19 -6.05
N LEU A 74 12.94 -10.09 -7.09
CA LEU A 74 12.42 -8.86 -7.66
C LEU A 74 10.90 -8.88 -7.54
N PHE A 75 10.30 -7.82 -7.02
CA PHE A 75 8.88 -7.59 -7.22
C PHE A 75 8.68 -6.90 -8.57
N VAL A 76 7.82 -7.45 -9.43
CA VAL A 76 7.71 -6.99 -10.82
C VAL A 76 6.29 -6.54 -11.16
N HIS A 77 6.17 -5.25 -11.48
CA HIS A 77 4.99 -4.65 -12.10
C HIS A 77 5.41 -3.77 -13.28
N THR A 78 5.05 -4.19 -14.50
CA THR A 78 5.32 -3.37 -15.68
C THR A 78 4.26 -2.28 -15.87
N PRO A 79 4.57 -1.17 -16.58
CA PRO A 79 3.59 -0.14 -16.88
C PRO A 79 2.34 -0.63 -17.63
N ILE A 80 2.45 -1.66 -18.45
CA ILE A 80 1.31 -2.28 -19.15
C ILE A 80 0.42 -3.01 -18.15
N GLN A 81 1.00 -3.81 -17.25
CA GLN A 81 0.28 -4.54 -16.22
C GLN A 81 -0.45 -3.59 -15.25
N LEU A 82 0.23 -2.52 -14.84
CA LEU A 82 -0.35 -1.51 -13.94
C LEU A 82 -1.55 -0.79 -14.57
N ARG A 83 -1.49 -0.42 -15.85
CA ARG A 83 -2.63 0.16 -16.54
C ARG A 83 -3.81 -0.82 -16.64
N ALA A 84 -3.54 -2.07 -16.97
CA ALA A 84 -4.57 -3.10 -17.04
C ALA A 84 -5.24 -3.34 -15.67
N ALA A 85 -4.45 -3.43 -14.60
CA ALA A 85 -4.96 -3.59 -13.24
C ALA A 85 -5.78 -2.36 -12.78
N ALA A 86 -5.26 -1.14 -12.97
CA ALA A 86 -5.98 0.09 -12.63
C ALA A 86 -7.33 0.20 -13.37
N LYS A 87 -7.33 -0.12 -14.67
CA LYS A 87 -8.58 -0.14 -15.45
C LYS A 87 -9.57 -1.17 -14.94
N LYS A 88 -9.13 -2.38 -14.61
CA LYS A 88 -9.99 -3.44 -14.05
C LYS A 88 -10.57 -3.01 -12.70
N MET A 89 -9.78 -2.44 -11.80
CA MET A 89 -10.24 -1.92 -10.51
C MET A 89 -11.30 -0.82 -10.70
N GLN A 90 -11.05 0.12 -11.63
CA GLN A 90 -12.01 1.17 -11.97
C GLN A 90 -13.34 0.58 -12.48
N ASP A 91 -13.29 -0.42 -13.38
CA ASP A 91 -14.48 -1.07 -13.93
C ASP A 91 -15.29 -1.82 -12.85
N LEU A 92 -14.61 -2.39 -11.87
CA LEU A 92 -15.24 -3.03 -10.70
C LEU A 92 -15.79 -2.00 -9.69
N GLY A 93 -15.40 -0.73 -9.81
CA GLY A 93 -15.75 0.31 -8.84
C GLY A 93 -15.06 0.16 -7.49
N VAL A 94 -13.95 -0.56 -7.44
CA VAL A 94 -13.07 -0.71 -6.28
C VAL A 94 -12.00 0.38 -6.33
N LYS A 95 -11.79 1.10 -5.22
CA LYS A 95 -10.81 2.19 -5.17
C LYS A 95 -9.40 1.62 -5.07
N PRO A 96 -8.48 1.91 -6.03
CA PRO A 96 -7.09 1.54 -5.87
C PRO A 96 -6.39 2.46 -4.85
N GLU A 97 -5.69 1.86 -3.89
CA GLU A 97 -4.70 2.51 -3.05
C GLU A 97 -3.32 2.32 -3.70
N MET A 98 -2.83 3.38 -4.32
CA MET A 98 -1.59 3.34 -5.10
C MET A 98 -0.38 3.36 -4.18
N GLU A 99 0.25 2.20 -3.97
CA GLU A 99 1.41 2.06 -3.11
C GLU A 99 2.71 2.37 -3.85
N ALA A 100 3.55 3.17 -3.20
CA ALA A 100 4.82 3.64 -3.75
C ALA A 100 5.94 3.43 -2.74
N PHE A 101 6.98 2.72 -3.17
CA PHE A 101 8.18 2.42 -2.38
C PHE A 101 9.33 3.38 -2.68
N GLU A 102 9.20 4.18 -3.72
CA GLU A 102 10.15 5.21 -4.13
C GLU A 102 9.49 6.28 -5.02
N MET A 103 10.25 7.34 -5.36
CA MET A 103 9.75 8.48 -6.15
C MET A 103 9.29 8.09 -7.56
N GLY A 104 9.96 7.13 -8.21
CA GLY A 104 9.59 6.64 -9.55
C GLY A 104 8.21 5.99 -9.57
N HIS A 105 7.86 5.26 -8.50
CA HIS A 105 6.53 4.67 -8.34
C HIS A 105 5.44 5.75 -8.20
N LEU A 106 5.68 6.80 -7.41
CA LEU A 106 4.77 7.93 -7.31
C LEU A 106 4.61 8.68 -8.63
N TRP A 107 5.70 8.86 -9.37
CA TRP A 107 5.63 9.48 -10.69
C TRP A 107 4.71 8.67 -11.62
N PHE A 108 4.82 7.34 -11.59
CA PHE A 108 3.96 6.50 -12.41
C PHE A 108 2.51 6.46 -11.89
N ALA A 109 2.29 6.42 -10.57
CA ALA A 109 0.96 6.56 -9.98
C ALA A 109 0.25 7.85 -10.42
N ASN A 110 0.98 8.98 -10.43
CA ASN A 110 0.49 10.25 -10.97
C ASN A 110 0.19 10.18 -12.47
N GLN A 111 0.94 9.35 -13.22
CA GLN A 111 0.67 9.14 -14.65
C GLN A 111 -0.64 8.36 -14.85
N LEU A 112 -0.91 7.31 -14.06
CA LEU A 112 -2.18 6.58 -14.10
C LEU A 112 -3.37 7.52 -13.82
N TYR A 113 -3.24 8.40 -12.83
CA TYR A 113 -4.25 9.41 -12.52
C TYR A 113 -4.48 10.38 -13.69
N LYS A 114 -3.41 10.90 -14.31
CA LYS A 114 -3.50 11.79 -15.50
C LYS A 114 -4.12 11.11 -16.72
N GLU A 115 -3.95 9.80 -16.85
CA GLU A 115 -4.56 8.99 -17.90
C GLU A 115 -6.06 8.71 -17.65
N GLY A 116 -6.61 9.12 -16.50
CA GLY A 116 -8.01 8.91 -16.13
C GLY A 116 -8.34 7.47 -15.71
N LEU A 117 -7.30 6.68 -15.33
CA LEU A 117 -7.46 5.31 -14.85
C LEU A 117 -7.73 5.23 -13.35
N ILE A 118 -7.60 6.35 -12.65
CA ILE A 118 -7.82 6.46 -11.20
C ILE A 118 -8.89 7.53 -10.95
N ASP A 119 -9.96 7.15 -10.29
CA ASP A 119 -11.08 8.04 -9.96
C ASP A 119 -10.75 8.98 -8.79
N ASP A 120 -11.33 10.18 -8.82
CA ASP A 120 -11.23 11.19 -7.75
C ASP A 120 -11.87 10.75 -6.41
N PRO A 121 -11.27 11.11 -5.29
CA PRO A 121 -9.90 11.59 -5.11
C PRO A 121 -8.91 10.41 -5.26
N PRO A 122 -7.71 10.62 -5.85
CA PRO A 122 -6.71 9.56 -5.92
C PRO A 122 -6.16 9.25 -4.52
N LEU A 123 -6.02 7.97 -4.21
CA LEU A 123 -5.53 7.48 -2.93
C LEU A 123 -4.12 6.91 -3.08
N TYR A 124 -3.19 7.41 -2.27
CA TYR A 124 -1.78 7.02 -2.31
C TYR A 124 -1.34 6.39 -0.98
N GLN A 125 -0.37 5.49 -1.05
CA GLN A 125 0.30 4.94 0.11
C GLN A 125 1.83 5.02 -0.08
N ILE A 126 2.53 5.72 0.82
CA ILE A 126 3.99 5.85 0.83
C ILE A 126 4.55 4.84 1.80
N CYS A 127 5.21 3.80 1.28
CA CYS A 127 5.91 2.78 2.05
C CYS A 127 7.40 3.12 2.15
N LEU A 128 7.92 3.27 3.37
CA LEU A 128 9.31 3.63 3.61
C LEU A 128 10.04 2.57 4.41
N GLY A 129 11.28 2.26 3.99
CA GLY A 129 12.17 1.39 4.74
C GLY A 129 12.15 -0.08 4.29
N ILE A 130 11.48 -0.42 3.22
CA ILE A 130 11.77 -1.65 2.48
C ILE A 130 13.19 -1.52 1.94
N PRO A 131 14.08 -2.51 2.15
CA PRO A 131 15.44 -2.45 1.62
C PRO A 131 15.45 -2.16 0.12
N TRP A 132 16.24 -1.17 -0.26
CA TRP A 132 16.46 -0.66 -1.63
C TRP A 132 15.31 0.16 -2.23
N GLY A 133 14.19 0.33 -1.49
CA GLY A 133 13.23 1.40 -1.71
C GLY A 133 13.64 2.70 -1.00
N ALA A 134 12.75 3.66 -0.89
CA ALA A 134 12.99 4.91 -0.17
C ALA A 134 13.22 4.66 1.33
N PRO A 135 14.25 5.28 1.95
CA PRO A 135 14.55 5.06 3.36
C PRO A 135 13.48 5.70 4.27
N ALA A 136 13.21 5.04 5.42
CA ALA A 136 12.26 5.56 6.40
C ALA A 136 12.85 6.74 7.20
N ASN A 137 12.77 7.94 6.62
CA ASN A 137 13.18 9.20 7.24
C ASN A 137 12.33 10.38 6.77
N THR A 138 12.46 11.50 7.47
CA THR A 138 11.70 12.74 7.21
C THR A 138 11.87 13.25 5.78
N ASN A 139 13.09 13.26 5.26
CA ASN A 139 13.38 13.83 3.94
C ASN A 139 12.74 13.02 2.83
N ALA A 140 12.82 11.69 2.89
CA ALA A 140 12.19 10.80 1.91
C ALA A 140 10.67 10.94 1.94
N MET A 141 10.04 10.88 3.13
CA MET A 141 8.59 11.06 3.25
C MET A 141 8.14 12.42 2.71
N LYS A 142 8.84 13.51 3.11
CA LYS A 142 8.52 14.86 2.63
C LYS A 142 8.64 14.96 1.11
N ALA A 143 9.74 14.49 0.52
CA ALA A 143 9.97 14.55 -0.91
C ALA A 143 8.90 13.76 -1.70
N MET A 144 8.50 12.60 -1.20
CA MET A 144 7.44 11.80 -1.82
C MET A 144 6.06 12.45 -1.63
N ALA A 145 5.74 12.96 -0.45
CA ALA A 145 4.48 13.67 -0.19
C ALA A 145 4.31 14.91 -1.08
N ASP A 146 5.39 15.66 -1.34
CA ASP A 146 5.37 16.84 -2.22
C ASP A 146 5.07 16.51 -3.69
N MET A 147 5.21 15.24 -4.10
CA MET A 147 4.87 14.80 -5.46
C MET A 147 3.38 14.49 -5.63
N ILE A 148 2.65 14.32 -4.54
CA ILE A 148 1.22 13.98 -4.57
C ILE A 148 0.43 15.24 -4.98
N PRO A 149 -0.50 15.14 -5.95
CA PRO A 149 -1.34 16.26 -6.34
C PRO A 149 -2.23 16.72 -5.17
N LYS A 150 -2.69 17.98 -5.23
CA LYS A 150 -3.48 18.60 -4.14
C LYS A 150 -4.77 17.86 -3.82
N GLU A 151 -5.36 17.21 -4.81
CA GLU A 151 -6.57 16.39 -4.71
C GLU A 151 -6.29 15.03 -4.07
N GLY A 152 -5.02 14.61 -4.03
CA GLY A 152 -4.60 13.31 -3.52
C GLY A 152 -4.74 13.19 -2.02
N ILE A 153 -5.27 12.07 -1.59
CA ILE A 153 -5.29 11.64 -0.20
C ILE A 153 -4.18 10.60 -0.04
N TRP A 154 -3.37 10.71 1.01
CA TRP A 154 -2.23 9.83 1.15
C TRP A 154 -2.02 9.34 2.58
N THR A 155 -1.46 8.16 2.68
CA THR A 155 -1.00 7.50 3.89
C THR A 155 0.51 7.37 3.83
N GLY A 156 1.20 7.58 4.96
CA GLY A 156 2.64 7.30 5.05
C GLY A 156 2.93 6.37 6.21
N PHE A 157 3.82 5.38 5.98
CA PHE A 157 4.24 4.46 7.02
C PHE A 157 5.72 4.06 6.87
N GLY A 158 6.25 3.43 7.88
CA GLY A 158 7.63 2.95 7.92
C GLY A 158 7.72 1.52 8.40
N ILE A 159 8.63 0.76 7.82
CA ILE A 159 8.86 -0.65 8.15
C ILE A 159 9.62 -0.79 9.46
N ALA A 160 9.31 -1.85 10.20
CA ALA A 160 9.96 -2.30 11.42
C ALA A 160 10.04 -1.19 12.50
N ARG A 161 11.21 -0.94 13.05
CA ARG A 161 11.43 0.04 14.13
C ARG A 161 10.99 1.47 13.78
N MET A 162 10.85 1.78 12.50
CA MET A 162 10.47 3.11 12.03
C MET A 162 8.96 3.32 11.96
N GLN A 163 8.13 2.28 12.16
CA GLN A 163 6.67 2.39 12.03
C GLN A 163 6.09 3.55 12.87
N MET A 164 6.36 3.56 14.17
CA MET A 164 5.78 4.60 15.05
C MET A 164 6.37 6.00 14.84
N ALA A 165 7.64 6.09 14.43
CA ALA A 165 8.25 7.38 14.07
C ALA A 165 7.60 7.96 12.81
N MET A 166 7.29 7.10 11.83
CA MET A 166 6.65 7.53 10.59
C MET A 166 5.15 7.82 10.77
N VAL A 167 4.47 7.25 11.77
CA VAL A 167 3.13 7.70 12.19
C VAL A 167 3.13 9.19 12.53
N ALA A 168 4.00 9.62 13.45
CA ALA A 168 4.11 11.03 13.81
C ALA A 168 4.48 11.91 12.61
N GLN A 169 5.46 11.45 11.80
CA GLN A 169 5.93 12.18 10.64
C GLN A 169 4.85 12.35 9.57
N SER A 170 4.05 11.32 9.31
CA SER A 170 2.95 11.38 8.35
C SER A 170 1.91 12.42 8.75
N VAL A 171 1.48 12.40 10.02
CA VAL A 171 0.52 13.37 10.54
C VAL A 171 1.03 14.82 10.44
N ILE A 172 2.31 15.05 10.80
CA ILE A 172 2.94 16.37 10.72
C ILE A 172 2.96 16.91 9.27
N LEU A 173 3.10 16.02 8.29
CA LEU A 173 3.08 16.38 6.87
C LEU A 173 1.67 16.39 6.25
N GLY A 174 0.61 16.13 7.04
CA GLY A 174 -0.78 16.17 6.60
C GLY A 174 -1.29 14.87 5.96
N GLY A 175 -0.56 13.77 6.15
CA GLY A 175 -0.95 12.43 5.69
C GLY A 175 -1.73 11.64 6.73
N ASN A 176 -2.28 10.50 6.28
CA ASN A 176 -2.86 9.47 7.14
C ASN A 176 -1.78 8.47 7.57
N VAL A 177 -2.14 7.48 8.39
CA VAL A 177 -1.20 6.54 8.99
C VAL A 177 -1.62 5.09 8.75
N ARG A 178 -0.62 4.21 8.62
CA ARG A 178 -0.78 2.76 8.61
C ARG A 178 0.11 2.13 9.66
N VAL A 179 -0.42 1.15 10.41
CA VAL A 179 0.33 0.32 11.35
C VAL A 179 -0.20 -1.11 11.31
N GLY A 180 0.64 -2.07 11.67
CA GLY A 180 0.25 -3.46 11.78
C GLY A 180 1.43 -4.40 11.79
N LEU A 181 1.14 -5.69 12.01
CA LEU A 181 2.15 -6.76 12.12
C LEU A 181 2.79 -7.13 10.78
N GLU A 182 2.19 -6.76 9.65
CA GLU A 182 2.82 -6.89 8.34
C GLU A 182 4.12 -6.07 8.30
N ASP A 183 4.07 -4.86 8.85
CA ASP A 183 5.16 -3.89 8.76
C ASP A 183 6.10 -3.93 9.97
N ASN A 184 5.62 -4.34 11.16
CA ASN A 184 6.40 -4.31 12.40
C ASN A 184 5.90 -5.33 13.42
N LEU A 185 6.78 -6.18 13.90
CA LEU A 185 6.47 -7.24 14.88
C LEU A 185 6.55 -6.77 16.35
N TYR A 186 7.07 -5.57 16.63
CA TYR A 186 7.44 -5.17 17.98
C TYR A 186 6.72 -3.92 18.47
N LEU A 187 6.13 -4.00 19.65
CA LEU A 187 5.60 -2.85 20.38
C LEU A 187 6.72 -1.93 20.89
N LYS A 188 7.81 -2.56 21.37
CA LYS A 188 9.08 -1.92 21.75
C LYS A 188 10.19 -2.97 21.67
N LYS A 189 11.46 -2.52 21.79
CA LYS A 189 12.62 -3.42 21.70
C LYS A 189 12.45 -4.67 22.57
N GLY A 190 12.45 -5.84 21.94
CA GLY A 190 12.36 -7.15 22.60
C GLY A 190 10.95 -7.55 23.06
N VAL A 191 9.90 -6.76 22.77
CA VAL A 191 8.51 -7.07 23.14
C VAL A 191 7.67 -7.15 21.87
N LEU A 192 7.17 -8.35 21.56
CA LEU A 192 6.26 -8.57 20.43
C LEU A 192 4.94 -7.82 20.65
N ALA A 193 4.34 -7.41 19.57
CA ALA A 193 3.05 -6.70 19.53
C ALA A 193 1.92 -7.58 19.02
N SER A 194 0.70 -7.19 19.32
CA SER A 194 -0.49 -7.53 18.54
C SER A 194 -0.89 -6.36 17.64
N ASN A 195 -1.74 -6.62 16.62
CA ASN A 195 -2.29 -5.55 15.79
C ASN A 195 -3.02 -4.49 16.64
N ALA A 196 -3.83 -4.92 17.62
CA ALA A 196 -4.53 -4.01 18.51
C ALA A 196 -3.58 -3.06 19.27
N GLN A 197 -2.49 -3.60 19.82
CA GLN A 197 -1.50 -2.78 20.54
C GLN A 197 -0.78 -1.77 19.64
N LEU A 198 -0.50 -2.13 18.37
CA LEU A 198 0.11 -1.19 17.42
C LEU A 198 -0.90 -0.08 17.04
N VAL A 199 -2.16 -0.44 16.84
CA VAL A 199 -3.24 0.53 16.58
C VAL A 199 -3.44 1.48 17.77
N GLU A 200 -3.59 0.95 18.99
CA GLU A 200 -3.73 1.76 20.21
C GLU A 200 -2.57 2.75 20.38
N LYS A 201 -1.34 2.26 20.15
CA LYS A 201 -0.16 3.12 20.23
C LYS A 201 -0.14 4.21 19.16
N SER A 202 -0.57 3.90 17.94
CA SER A 202 -0.66 4.90 16.87
C SER A 202 -1.75 5.94 17.16
N VAL A 203 -2.88 5.50 17.72
CA VAL A 203 -3.96 6.40 18.19
C VAL A 203 -3.43 7.41 19.20
N CYS A 204 -2.72 6.95 20.24
CA CYS A 204 -2.11 7.85 21.23
C CYS A 204 -1.19 8.88 20.56
N ILE A 205 -0.32 8.46 19.64
CA ILE A 205 0.61 9.37 18.95
C ILE A 205 -0.16 10.44 18.15
N VAL A 206 -1.19 10.04 17.41
CA VAL A 206 -1.99 10.95 16.58
C VAL A 206 -2.76 11.96 17.43
N GLU A 207 -3.35 11.51 18.54
CA GLU A 207 -4.09 12.38 19.47
C GLU A 207 -3.16 13.33 20.25
N ASP A 208 -2.00 12.86 20.68
CA ASP A 208 -0.98 13.68 21.38
C ASP A 208 -0.44 14.82 20.47
N ILE A 209 -0.44 14.62 19.15
CA ILE A 209 -0.10 15.67 18.17
C ILE A 209 -1.29 16.63 17.94
N GLY A 210 -2.49 16.33 18.47
CA GLY A 210 -3.70 17.13 18.33
C GLY A 210 -4.53 16.80 17.09
N ALA A 211 -4.21 15.74 16.37
CA ALA A 211 -5.01 15.26 15.24
C ALA A 211 -6.17 14.35 15.70
N LYS A 212 -7.09 14.04 14.78
CA LYS A 212 -8.27 13.21 15.06
C LYS A 212 -8.44 12.16 13.95
N PHE A 213 -9.00 11.03 14.32
CA PHE A 213 -9.43 10.01 13.38
C PHE A 213 -10.81 10.32 12.81
N MET A 214 -10.98 10.00 11.53
CA MET A 214 -12.30 9.98 10.90
C MET A 214 -12.99 8.65 11.21
N THR A 215 -14.32 8.69 11.28
CA THR A 215 -15.14 7.48 11.26
C THR A 215 -15.09 6.80 9.89
N ALA A 216 -15.51 5.52 9.83
CA ALA A 216 -15.62 4.81 8.56
C ALA A 216 -16.60 5.50 7.59
N ALA A 217 -17.70 6.08 8.09
CA ALA A 217 -18.66 6.82 7.29
C ALA A 217 -18.05 8.08 6.66
N GLU A 218 -17.36 8.91 7.46
CA GLU A 218 -16.65 10.10 6.97
C GLU A 218 -15.55 9.73 5.96
N THR A 219 -14.87 8.61 6.19
CA THR A 219 -13.83 8.12 5.29
C THR A 219 -14.41 7.68 3.95
N ARG A 220 -15.56 6.97 3.95
CA ARG A 220 -16.28 6.59 2.73
C ARG A 220 -16.70 7.79 1.91
N GLU A 221 -17.25 8.80 2.58
CA GLU A 221 -17.65 10.05 1.94
C GLU A 221 -16.43 10.76 1.33
N LYS A 222 -15.36 10.94 2.11
CA LYS A 222 -14.14 11.62 1.68
C LYS A 222 -13.45 10.92 0.50
N LEU A 223 -13.37 9.60 0.52
CA LEU A 223 -12.75 8.79 -0.52
C LEU A 223 -13.71 8.45 -1.67
N LYS A 224 -15.00 8.80 -1.55
CA LYS A 224 -16.07 8.45 -2.50
C LYS A 224 -16.14 6.94 -2.77
N LEU A 225 -16.04 6.14 -1.69
CA LEU A 225 -16.05 4.69 -1.80
C LEU A 225 -17.43 4.18 -2.22
N LYS A 226 -17.43 3.12 -3.03
CA LYS A 226 -18.65 2.39 -3.37
C LYS A 226 -18.78 1.21 -2.40
N LYS A 227 -19.91 1.15 -1.71
CA LYS A 227 -20.26 -0.02 -0.88
C LYS A 227 -20.97 -1.01 -1.78
N HIS A 228 -20.46 -2.23 -1.88
CA HIS A 228 -20.99 -3.28 -2.74
C HIS A 228 -21.90 -4.26 -1.98
N PHE A 229 -21.96 -4.15 -0.63
CA PHE A 229 -22.76 -5.02 0.24
C PHE A 229 -23.56 -4.22 1.29
#